data_1bfea7b0e9500125e399bca0a67007a5
#
_entry.id   1bfea7b0e9500125e399bca0a67007a5
#
_cell.length_a   1.000
_cell.length_b   1.000
_cell.length_c   1.000
_cell.angle_alpha   90.00
_cell.angle_beta   90.00
_cell.angle_gamma   90.00
#
_symmetry.space_group_name_H-M   'P 1'
#
loop_
_entity.id
_entity.type
_entity.pdbx_description
1 polymer ?
#
loop_
_entity_poly.entity_id
_entity_poly.type
_entity_poly.pdbx_seq_one_letter_code
_entity_poly.pdbx_strand_id
1 'polypeptide(L)'
;MTDNSDPKPLFSAPFVSSIMRVEDDWIDYNGHLNMAYYHVLFDRAVDEVYALIGVGADYMQARGQTMFTAEAHTRYLRELHAGDQVRVTFQLLGHDDKRLHYFQELHHAAEGFLSATCEVMSLHVDLAAKKTALFPPDVAHRLSLMRASHARLPRPDAAGRRISMPQKA
;
A
#
# COMPACT_ATOMS: atom_id res chain seq x y z
N MET A 1 -33.99 4.62 24.34
CA MET A 1 -33.05 3.73 23.61
C MET A 1 -32.22 4.62 22.71
N THR A 2 -31.03 5.01 23.15
CA THR A 2 -30.10 5.82 22.35
C THR A 2 -29.34 4.85 21.45
N ASP A 3 -29.61 4.96 20.14
CA ASP A 3 -28.86 4.25 19.11
C ASP A 3 -27.40 4.76 19.16
N ASN A 4 -26.54 3.98 19.82
CA ASN A 4 -25.13 4.26 19.99
C ASN A 4 -24.34 3.57 18.88
N SER A 5 -24.80 3.72 17.64
CA SER A 5 -24.01 3.32 16.47
C SER A 5 -22.90 4.33 16.29
N ASP A 6 -21.70 3.99 16.78
CA ASP A 6 -20.47 4.70 16.37
C ASP A 6 -20.49 4.86 14.85
N PRO A 7 -20.29 6.08 14.30
CA PRO A 7 -20.27 6.27 12.86
C PRO A 7 -19.22 5.34 12.25
N LYS A 8 -19.64 4.50 11.29
CA LYS A 8 -18.72 3.62 10.57
C LYS A 8 -17.56 4.46 10.05
N PRO A 9 -16.31 4.05 10.29
CA PRO A 9 -15.17 4.78 9.78
C PRO A 9 -15.27 4.91 8.26
N LEU A 10 -14.98 6.08 7.73
CA LEU A 10 -15.04 6.37 6.29
C LEU A 10 -14.09 5.47 5.48
N PHE A 11 -13.02 5.00 6.12
CA PHE A 11 -12.03 4.09 5.55
C PHE A 11 -11.94 2.82 6.40
N SER A 12 -11.87 1.66 5.72
CA SER A 12 -11.58 0.39 6.39
C SER A 12 -10.17 0.37 6.98
N ALA A 13 -10.00 -0.32 8.10
CA ALA A 13 -8.73 -0.39 8.83
C ALA A 13 -8.40 -1.85 9.18
N PRO A 14 -7.39 -2.45 8.50
CA PRO A 14 -6.66 -1.92 7.32
C PRO A 14 -7.57 -1.85 6.09
N PHE A 15 -7.14 -1.14 5.06
CA PHE A 15 -7.73 -1.32 3.73
C PHE A 15 -7.35 -2.71 3.20
N VAL A 16 -8.26 -3.35 2.47
CA VAL A 16 -8.02 -4.64 1.81
C VAL A 16 -8.36 -4.50 0.33
N SER A 17 -7.40 -4.84 -0.53
CA SER A 17 -7.58 -4.76 -1.98
C SER A 17 -8.62 -5.75 -2.51
N SER A 18 -9.05 -5.55 -3.74
CA SER A 18 -9.70 -6.59 -4.54
C SER A 18 -8.78 -7.82 -4.67
N ILE A 19 -9.38 -8.99 -4.98
CA ILE A 19 -8.62 -10.21 -5.25
C ILE A 19 -7.88 -10.03 -6.57
N MET A 20 -6.58 -10.32 -6.55
CA MET A 20 -5.72 -10.39 -7.74
C MET A 20 -5.26 -11.82 -7.95
N ARG A 21 -4.82 -12.14 -9.17
CA ARG A 21 -4.30 -13.45 -9.51
C ARG A 21 -2.85 -13.33 -9.98
N VAL A 22 -2.00 -14.28 -9.57
CA VAL A 22 -0.66 -14.45 -10.10
C VAL A 22 -0.75 -14.96 -11.53
N GLU A 23 -0.20 -14.20 -12.47
CA GLU A 23 -0.24 -14.50 -13.91
C GLU A 23 0.87 -15.51 -14.28
N ASP A 24 0.62 -16.35 -15.26
CA ASP A 24 1.56 -17.42 -15.66
C ASP A 24 2.90 -16.85 -16.15
N ASP A 25 2.87 -15.72 -16.87
CA ASP A 25 4.05 -15.01 -17.40
C ASP A 25 4.94 -14.38 -16.32
N TRP A 26 4.48 -14.35 -15.07
CA TRP A 26 5.23 -13.80 -13.94
C TRP A 26 6.10 -14.81 -13.21
N ILE A 27 6.03 -16.08 -13.62
CA ILE A 27 6.76 -17.18 -12.98
C ILE A 27 8.17 -17.26 -13.54
N ASP A 28 9.15 -17.32 -12.65
CA ASP A 28 10.55 -17.44 -13.03
C ASP A 28 10.98 -18.93 -13.18
N TYR A 29 12.24 -19.13 -13.52
CA TYR A 29 12.80 -20.48 -13.74
C TYR A 29 12.80 -21.36 -12.48
N ASN A 30 12.57 -20.79 -11.28
CA ASN A 30 12.42 -21.57 -10.03
C ASN A 30 10.98 -22.10 -9.85
N GLY A 31 10.06 -21.73 -10.74
CA GLY A 31 8.65 -22.12 -10.64
C GLY A 31 7.82 -21.28 -9.68
N HIS A 32 8.34 -20.15 -9.22
CA HIS A 32 7.67 -19.24 -8.29
C HIS A 32 7.48 -17.85 -8.90
N LEU A 33 6.57 -17.08 -8.32
CA LEU A 33 6.39 -15.67 -8.66
C LEU A 33 7.73 -14.94 -8.55
N ASN A 34 8.18 -14.37 -9.67
CA ASN A 34 9.42 -13.58 -9.71
C ASN A 34 9.27 -12.32 -8.83
N MET A 35 10.35 -11.98 -8.14
CA MET A 35 10.38 -10.87 -7.17
C MET A 35 9.85 -9.54 -7.73
N ALA A 36 10.06 -9.26 -9.00
CA ALA A 36 9.63 -8.01 -9.63
C ALA A 36 8.10 -7.87 -9.67
N TYR A 37 7.39 -8.98 -9.86
CA TYR A 37 5.93 -8.96 -9.99
C TYR A 37 5.18 -8.86 -8.67
N TYR A 38 5.83 -9.09 -7.53
CA TYR A 38 5.29 -8.70 -6.23
C TYR A 38 5.03 -7.20 -6.18
N HIS A 39 5.91 -6.39 -6.78
CA HIS A 39 5.72 -4.94 -6.87
C HIS A 39 4.53 -4.55 -7.74
N VAL A 40 4.24 -5.31 -8.80
CA VAL A 40 3.02 -5.11 -9.61
C VAL A 40 1.77 -5.34 -8.76
N LEU A 41 1.75 -6.37 -7.93
CA LEU A 41 0.62 -6.65 -7.03
C LEU A 41 0.44 -5.56 -5.96
N PHE A 42 1.53 -5.10 -5.35
CA PHE A 42 1.50 -3.99 -4.40
C PHE A 42 1.06 -2.68 -5.05
N ASP A 43 1.52 -2.39 -6.26
CA ASP A 43 1.18 -1.19 -7.02
C ASP A 43 -0.30 -1.17 -7.41
N ARG A 44 -0.83 -2.27 -7.94
CA ARG A 44 -2.27 -2.41 -8.23
C ARG A 44 -3.15 -2.18 -7.00
N ALA A 45 -2.73 -2.66 -5.83
CA ALA A 45 -3.44 -2.45 -4.59
C ALA A 45 -3.38 -0.99 -4.11
N VAL A 46 -2.25 -0.33 -4.25
CA VAL A 46 -2.12 1.08 -3.85
C VAL A 46 -2.89 2.00 -4.79
N ASP A 47 -3.07 1.64 -6.06
CA ASP A 47 -3.93 2.38 -7.00
C ASP A 47 -5.39 2.43 -6.51
N GLU A 48 -5.90 1.33 -5.94
CA GLU A 48 -7.23 1.33 -5.31
C GLU A 48 -7.30 2.31 -4.13
N VAL A 49 -6.25 2.38 -3.31
CA VAL A 49 -6.15 3.35 -2.21
C VAL A 49 -6.06 4.78 -2.73
N TYR A 50 -5.26 5.01 -3.77
CA TYR A 50 -5.13 6.32 -4.40
C TYR A 50 -6.46 6.82 -4.98
N ALA A 51 -7.25 5.93 -5.57
CA ALA A 51 -8.60 6.27 -6.00
C ALA A 51 -9.49 6.71 -4.82
N LEU A 52 -9.43 6.02 -3.68
CA LEU A 52 -10.21 6.35 -2.48
C LEU A 52 -9.84 7.70 -1.87
N ILE A 53 -8.56 8.05 -1.84
CA ILE A 53 -8.09 9.34 -1.31
C ILE A 53 -8.11 10.46 -2.36
N GLY A 54 -8.45 10.13 -3.61
CA GLY A 54 -8.65 11.09 -4.69
C GLY A 54 -7.36 11.58 -5.35
N VAL A 55 -6.32 10.74 -5.42
CA VAL A 55 -5.05 11.01 -6.14
C VAL A 55 -4.74 9.98 -7.23
N GLY A 56 -5.75 9.28 -7.72
CA GLY A 56 -5.64 8.30 -8.80
C GLY A 56 -5.48 8.94 -10.19
N ALA A 57 -5.72 8.13 -11.24
CA ALA A 57 -5.52 8.52 -12.63
C ALA A 57 -6.30 9.79 -13.06
N ASP A 58 -7.57 9.90 -12.64
CA ASP A 58 -8.40 11.07 -12.94
C ASP A 58 -7.84 12.36 -12.32
N TYR A 59 -7.29 12.25 -11.12
CA TYR A 59 -6.64 13.37 -10.44
C TYR A 59 -5.41 13.84 -11.24
N MET A 60 -4.59 12.91 -11.70
CA MET A 60 -3.41 13.22 -12.51
C MET A 60 -3.82 13.94 -13.80
N GLN A 61 -4.87 13.46 -14.49
CA GLN A 61 -5.38 14.09 -15.70
C GLN A 61 -5.95 15.49 -15.44
N ALA A 62 -6.67 15.66 -14.32
CA ALA A 62 -7.34 16.93 -14.01
C ALA A 62 -6.38 18.00 -13.44
N ARG A 63 -5.38 17.60 -12.66
CA ARG A 63 -4.54 18.54 -11.89
C ARG A 63 -3.07 18.54 -12.26
N GLY A 64 -2.61 17.61 -13.12
CA GLY A 64 -1.20 17.49 -13.50
C GLY A 64 -0.28 17.11 -12.32
N GLN A 65 -0.85 16.53 -11.28
CA GLN A 65 -0.15 16.10 -10.08
C GLN A 65 -0.39 14.62 -9.83
N THR A 66 0.55 13.93 -9.18
CA THR A 66 0.48 12.49 -8.94
C THR A 66 1.33 12.06 -7.76
N MET A 67 1.30 10.76 -7.44
CA MET A 67 2.14 10.15 -6.41
C MET A 67 3.32 9.41 -7.06
N PHE A 68 4.53 9.62 -6.56
CA PHE A 68 5.73 8.87 -6.93
C PHE A 68 6.24 8.08 -5.75
N THR A 69 6.55 6.80 -5.95
CA THR A 69 7.28 6.00 -4.97
C THR A 69 8.73 6.47 -4.92
N ALA A 70 9.18 6.92 -3.75
CA ALA A 70 10.54 7.38 -3.52
C ALA A 70 11.43 6.29 -2.92
N GLU A 71 10.85 5.42 -2.07
CA GLU A 71 11.56 4.36 -1.39
C GLU A 71 10.61 3.21 -1.11
N ALA A 72 11.08 1.98 -1.29
CA ALA A 72 10.35 0.77 -0.97
C ALA A 72 11.28 -0.27 -0.33
N HIS A 73 10.84 -0.86 0.77
CA HIS A 73 11.51 -1.98 1.41
C HIS A 73 10.61 -3.21 1.38
N THR A 74 10.93 -4.15 0.53
CA THR A 74 10.15 -5.37 0.33
C THR A 74 10.82 -6.57 0.98
N ARG A 75 10.01 -7.41 1.62
CA ARG A 75 10.42 -8.71 2.19
C ARG A 75 9.60 -9.81 1.57
N TYR A 76 10.26 -10.85 1.11
CA TYR A 76 9.66 -12.06 0.55
C TYR A 76 9.73 -13.16 1.61
N LEU A 77 8.60 -13.68 2.05
CA LEU A 77 8.49 -14.56 3.22
C LEU A 77 8.06 -15.98 2.83
N ARG A 78 7.15 -16.09 1.85
CA ARG A 78 6.67 -17.36 1.33
C ARG A 78 6.31 -17.21 -0.15
N GLU A 79 6.75 -18.14 -0.97
CA GLU A 79 6.54 -18.15 -2.41
C GLU A 79 5.07 -18.25 -2.82
N LEU A 80 4.78 -17.73 -4.01
CA LEU A 80 3.51 -17.83 -4.71
C LEU A 80 3.72 -18.51 -6.05
N HIS A 81 2.68 -19.16 -6.57
CA HIS A 81 2.68 -19.91 -7.81
C HIS A 81 1.68 -19.33 -8.82
N ALA A 82 1.80 -19.74 -10.08
CA ALA A 82 0.84 -19.38 -11.11
C ALA A 82 -0.60 -19.74 -10.69
N GLY A 83 -1.50 -18.81 -10.87
CA GLY A 83 -2.90 -19.00 -10.54
C GLY A 83 -3.30 -18.71 -9.11
N ASP A 84 -2.35 -18.55 -8.19
CA ASP A 84 -2.65 -18.19 -6.80
C ASP A 84 -3.44 -16.88 -6.75
N GLN A 85 -4.48 -16.88 -5.92
CA GLN A 85 -5.24 -15.68 -5.63
C GLN A 85 -4.68 -15.00 -4.39
N VAL A 86 -4.53 -13.68 -4.48
CA VAL A 86 -3.91 -12.88 -3.42
C VAL A 86 -4.73 -11.62 -3.11
N ARG A 87 -4.53 -11.09 -1.92
CA ARG A 87 -4.99 -9.78 -1.48
C ARG A 87 -3.87 -9.02 -0.81
N VAL A 88 -3.93 -7.71 -0.91
CA VAL A 88 -3.02 -6.82 -0.21
C VAL A 88 -3.80 -6.04 0.85
N THR A 89 -3.28 -6.02 2.06
CA THR A 89 -3.71 -5.04 3.07
C THR A 89 -2.85 -3.79 2.97
N PHE A 90 -3.42 -2.65 3.29
CA PHE A 90 -2.72 -1.37 3.32
C PHE A 90 -2.99 -0.65 4.63
N GLN A 91 -1.94 -0.21 5.30
CA GLN A 91 -2.00 0.60 6.51
C GLN A 91 -1.21 1.90 6.32
N LEU A 92 -1.89 3.03 6.37
CA LEU A 92 -1.24 4.34 6.40
C LEU A 92 -0.59 4.53 7.77
N LEU A 93 0.74 4.54 7.82
CA LEU A 93 1.52 4.72 9.05
C LEU A 93 1.69 6.20 9.41
N GLY A 94 1.76 7.07 8.41
CA GLY A 94 1.89 8.50 8.59
C GLY A 94 1.80 9.26 7.27
N HIS A 95 1.56 10.56 7.37
CA HIS A 95 1.68 11.48 6.26
C HIS A 95 2.06 12.86 6.78
N ASP A 96 2.62 13.67 5.91
CA ASP A 96 2.74 15.11 6.10
C ASP A 96 2.03 15.84 4.94
N ASP A 97 2.40 17.06 4.69
CA ASP A 97 1.79 17.91 3.67
C ASP A 97 2.09 17.52 2.21
N LYS A 98 3.03 16.56 1.97
CA LYS A 98 3.42 16.10 0.63
C LYS A 98 3.93 14.66 0.55
N ARG A 99 3.94 13.90 1.66
CA ARG A 99 4.47 12.52 1.73
C ARG A 99 3.47 11.57 2.37
N LEU A 100 3.49 10.33 1.91
CA LEU A 100 2.80 9.20 2.53
C LEU A 100 3.82 8.15 2.95
N HIS A 101 3.68 7.66 4.18
CA HIS A 101 4.41 6.51 4.69
C HIS A 101 3.40 5.42 5.01
N TYR A 102 3.51 4.27 4.35
CA TYR A 102 2.55 3.19 4.50
C TYR A 102 3.21 1.81 4.46
N PHE A 103 2.46 0.83 4.92
CA PHE A 103 2.86 -0.57 4.97
C PHE A 103 1.82 -1.44 4.30
N GLN A 104 2.27 -2.36 3.46
CA GLN A 104 1.44 -3.31 2.73
C GLN A 104 1.83 -4.75 3.09
N GLU A 105 0.83 -5.63 3.18
CA GLU A 105 1.02 -7.06 3.37
C GLU A 105 0.30 -7.81 2.25
N LEU A 106 1.01 -8.68 1.54
CA LEU A 106 0.46 -9.53 0.50
C LEU A 106 0.13 -10.91 1.10
N HIS A 107 -1.14 -11.27 1.06
CA HIS A 107 -1.64 -12.53 1.61
C HIS A 107 -2.19 -13.44 0.51
N HIS A 108 -1.97 -14.74 0.62
CA HIS A 108 -2.69 -15.75 -0.16
C HIS A 108 -4.16 -15.72 0.22
N ALA A 109 -5.06 -15.53 -0.77
CA ALA A 109 -6.46 -15.21 -0.48
C ALA A 109 -7.25 -16.37 0.15
N ALA A 110 -6.93 -17.62 -0.22
CA ALA A 110 -7.62 -18.80 0.29
C ALA A 110 -6.96 -19.35 1.57
N GLU A 111 -5.64 -19.45 1.60
CA GLU A 111 -4.90 -20.04 2.73
C GLU A 111 -4.59 -19.02 3.83
N GLY A 112 -4.64 -17.73 3.53
CA GLY A 112 -4.45 -16.64 4.50
C GLY A 112 -3.02 -16.37 4.94
N PHE A 113 -2.02 -17.11 4.43
CA PHE A 113 -0.63 -16.89 4.83
C PHE A 113 -0.08 -15.57 4.26
N LEU A 114 0.82 -14.96 5.03
CA LEU A 114 1.57 -13.78 4.61
C LEU A 114 2.71 -14.21 3.66
N SER A 115 2.63 -13.73 2.42
CA SER A 115 3.62 -14.03 1.39
C SER A 115 4.73 -13.00 1.31
N ALA A 116 4.38 -11.71 1.36
CA ALA A 116 5.36 -10.62 1.29
C ALA A 116 4.87 -9.38 2.02
N THR A 117 5.80 -8.50 2.39
CA THR A 117 5.51 -7.17 2.92
C THR A 117 6.24 -6.10 2.14
N CYS A 118 5.65 -4.90 2.05
CA CYS A 118 6.27 -3.74 1.43
C CYS A 118 6.02 -2.48 2.26
N GLU A 119 7.08 -1.88 2.77
CA GLU A 119 7.03 -0.56 3.40
C GLU A 119 7.45 0.50 2.40
N VAL A 120 6.68 1.57 2.29
CA VAL A 120 6.83 2.55 1.20
C VAL A 120 6.77 3.98 1.72
N MET A 121 7.63 4.82 1.13
CA MET A 121 7.54 6.28 1.16
C MET A 121 7.17 6.78 -0.23
N SER A 122 6.03 7.47 -0.35
CA SER A 122 5.58 8.11 -1.60
C SER A 122 5.55 9.62 -1.47
N LEU A 123 5.81 10.30 -2.58
CA LEU A 123 5.85 11.76 -2.68
C LEU A 123 4.74 12.26 -3.60
N HIS A 124 4.05 13.30 -3.19
CA HIS A 124 3.16 14.04 -4.07
C HIS A 124 3.95 15.01 -4.94
N VAL A 125 3.75 14.94 -6.24
CA VAL A 125 4.61 15.59 -7.26
C VAL A 125 3.76 16.37 -8.24
N ASP A 126 4.21 17.59 -8.58
CA ASP A 126 3.75 18.36 -9.73
C ASP A 126 4.56 17.95 -10.96
N LEU A 127 3.87 17.42 -11.98
CA LEU A 127 4.50 16.88 -13.19
C LEU A 127 5.14 17.97 -14.07
N ALA A 128 4.53 19.16 -14.12
CA ALA A 128 5.05 20.27 -14.91
C ALA A 128 6.29 20.90 -14.25
N ALA A 129 6.21 21.14 -12.95
CA ALA A 129 7.31 21.69 -12.17
C ALA A 129 8.42 20.66 -11.88
N LYS A 130 8.14 19.34 -12.02
CA LYS A 130 9.05 18.23 -11.67
C LYS A 130 9.57 18.33 -10.23
N LYS A 131 8.69 18.69 -9.32
CA LYS A 131 9.01 18.90 -7.89
C LYS A 131 7.88 18.36 -7.01
N THR A 132 8.22 18.08 -5.75
CA THR A 132 7.20 17.78 -4.75
C THR A 132 6.25 18.98 -4.57
N ALA A 133 4.97 18.69 -4.38
CA ALA A 133 3.92 19.68 -4.19
C ALA A 133 3.09 19.33 -2.95
N LEU A 134 2.49 20.34 -2.34
CA LEU A 134 1.60 20.15 -1.21
C LEU A 134 0.33 19.43 -1.65
N PHE A 135 -0.21 18.57 -0.81
CA PHE A 135 -1.54 18.01 -1.04
C PHE A 135 -2.60 19.12 -1.06
N PRO A 136 -3.52 19.10 -2.02
CA PRO A 136 -4.68 19.98 -1.96
C PRO A 136 -5.52 19.72 -0.69
N PRO A 137 -6.27 20.71 -0.19
CA PRO A 137 -7.04 20.58 1.07
C PRO A 137 -8.00 19.39 1.11
N ASP A 138 -8.64 19.06 -0.03
CA ASP A 138 -9.56 17.92 -0.14
C ASP A 138 -8.84 16.57 0.01
N VAL A 139 -7.64 16.43 -0.54
CA VAL A 139 -6.80 15.24 -0.39
C VAL A 139 -6.24 15.16 1.04
N ALA A 140 -5.71 16.26 1.56
CA ALA A 140 -5.19 16.32 2.93
C ALA A 140 -6.26 15.93 3.96
N HIS A 141 -7.50 16.35 3.76
CA HIS A 141 -8.61 15.97 4.63
C HIS A 141 -8.88 14.46 4.59
N ARG A 142 -8.96 13.85 3.40
CA ARG A 142 -9.16 12.39 3.25
C ARG A 142 -8.02 11.59 3.87
N LEU A 143 -6.78 12.04 3.71
CA LEU A 143 -5.60 11.43 4.35
C LEU A 143 -5.70 11.47 5.87
N SER A 144 -6.14 12.58 6.44
CA SER A 144 -6.34 12.72 7.88
C SER A 144 -7.41 11.76 8.41
N LEU A 145 -8.50 11.57 7.67
CA LEU A 145 -9.56 10.61 8.02
C LEU A 145 -9.05 9.16 7.93
N MET A 146 -8.34 8.81 6.87
CA MET A 146 -7.73 7.47 6.74
C MET A 146 -6.71 7.23 7.86
N ARG A 147 -5.85 8.21 8.15
CA ARG A 147 -4.87 8.10 9.23
C ARG A 147 -5.53 7.89 10.59
N ALA A 148 -6.63 8.59 10.87
CA ALA A 148 -7.39 8.42 12.12
C ALA A 148 -7.98 7.01 12.25
N SER A 149 -8.51 6.45 11.15
CA SER A 149 -9.00 5.05 11.12
C SER A 149 -7.86 4.06 11.36
N HIS A 150 -6.73 4.23 10.68
CA HIS A 150 -5.58 3.33 10.76
C HIS A 150 -4.75 3.48 12.05
N ALA A 151 -4.87 4.61 12.77
CA ALA A 151 -4.18 4.82 14.05
C ALA A 151 -4.55 3.81 15.15
N ARG A 152 -5.70 3.14 15.00
CA ARG A 152 -6.16 2.12 15.93
C ARG A 152 -5.50 0.75 15.69
N LEU A 153 -4.85 0.56 14.54
CA LEU A 153 -4.14 -0.67 14.22
C LEU A 153 -2.77 -0.70 14.92
N PRO A 154 -2.32 -1.87 15.34
CA PRO A 154 -0.94 -2.02 15.80
C PRO A 154 0.02 -1.66 14.65
N ARG A 155 1.16 -1.07 15.00
CA ARG A 155 2.22 -0.85 14.01
C ARG A 155 2.77 -2.21 13.58
N PRO A 156 2.92 -2.49 12.28
CA PRO A 156 3.51 -3.74 11.82
C PRO A 156 4.93 -3.93 12.37
N ASP A 157 5.25 -5.12 12.88
CA ASP A 157 6.57 -5.41 13.49
C ASP A 157 7.73 -5.22 12.52
N ALA A 158 7.46 -5.39 11.22
CA ALA A 158 8.47 -5.22 10.18
C ALA A 158 8.64 -3.76 9.73
N ALA A 159 7.81 -2.83 10.19
CA ALA A 159 7.91 -1.42 9.82
C ALA A 159 9.16 -0.76 10.43
N GLY A 160 9.93 -0.09 9.57
CA GLY A 160 11.22 0.51 9.95
C GLY A 160 12.38 -0.50 10.00
N ARG A 161 12.16 -1.73 9.52
CA ARG A 161 13.23 -2.73 9.44
C ARG A 161 14.28 -2.32 8.41
N ARG A 162 15.54 -2.49 8.79
CA ARG A 162 16.67 -2.35 7.87
C ARG A 162 17.27 -3.71 7.50
N ILE A 163 17.86 -3.81 6.32
CA ILE A 163 18.62 -4.99 5.90
C ILE A 163 19.93 -5.00 6.69
N SER A 164 20.21 -6.11 7.37
CA SER A 164 21.44 -6.33 8.11
C SER A 164 21.78 -7.82 8.15
N MET A 165 23.06 -8.14 8.22
CA MET A 165 23.50 -9.51 8.47
C MET A 165 23.09 -9.94 9.89
N PRO A 166 22.58 -11.20 10.06
CA PRO A 166 22.33 -11.71 11.41
C PRO A 166 23.62 -11.73 12.22
N GLN A 167 23.54 -11.29 13.47
CA GLN A 167 24.68 -11.50 14.38
C GLN A 167 24.76 -12.99 14.69
N LYS A 168 25.95 -13.57 14.55
CA LYS A 168 26.20 -14.94 15.03
C LYS A 168 26.04 -14.94 16.55
N ALA A 169 25.15 -15.80 17.04
CA ALA A 169 25.03 -16.09 18.46
C ALA A 169 26.33 -16.74 19.01
#